data_52876e98c5fecc7866d6a47b22233712
#
_entry.id   52876e98c5fecc7866d6a47b22233712
#
_cell.length_a   1.000
_cell.length_b   1.000
_cell.length_c   1.000
_cell.angle_alpha   90.00
_cell.angle_beta   90.00
_cell.angle_gamma   90.00
#
_symmetry.space_group_name_H-M   'P 1'
#
loop_
_entity.id
_entity.type
_entity.pdbx_description
1 polymer ?
#
loop_
_entity_poly.entity_id
_entity_poly.type
_entity_poly.pdbx_seq_one_letter_code
_entity_poly.pdbx_strand_id
1 'polypeptide(L)'
;MIISGRHPMKDEKSRYILHWISQLSKIRPELGNFSICPYASGANFSIQDQKLHQIVPNCNFDVIINVVEDDIEANFLYDAVDDYNRNYPDYKFIADHGKTNTYIQGIQTNNGKYNLFLCQSRNELTEARKKLAKTNYYDYWDKNYLKEVLEDDYGIINDEETR
;
A
#
# COMPACT_ATOMS: atom_id res chain seq x y z
N MET A 1 13.23 9.09 0.69
CA MET A 1 11.80 9.44 0.73
C MET A 1 11.63 10.90 0.29
N ILE A 2 10.69 11.15 -0.60
CA ILE A 2 10.54 12.45 -1.25
C ILE A 2 9.12 12.94 -1.05
N ILE A 3 8.98 14.21 -0.68
CA ILE A 3 7.68 14.88 -0.59
C ILE A 3 7.52 15.67 -1.88
N SER A 4 6.38 15.48 -2.56
CA SER A 4 6.11 16.18 -3.79
C SER A 4 6.01 17.69 -3.57
N GLY A 5 6.73 18.48 -4.38
CA GLY A 5 6.61 19.93 -4.39
C GLY A 5 5.44 20.47 -5.17
N ARG A 6 4.73 19.60 -5.91
CA ARG A 6 3.60 20.01 -6.77
C ARG A 6 2.40 20.48 -5.94
N HIS A 7 2.10 19.75 -4.86
CA HIS A 7 1.09 20.09 -3.87
C HIS A 7 1.75 19.90 -2.50
N PRO A 8 2.54 20.89 -2.06
CA PRO A 8 3.30 20.72 -0.84
C PRO A 8 2.38 20.50 0.35
N MET A 9 2.70 19.48 1.12
CA MET A 9 1.95 19.12 2.32
C MET A 9 2.44 19.92 3.51
N LYS A 10 1.55 20.13 4.47
CA LYS A 10 1.94 20.64 5.77
C LYS A 10 2.85 19.63 6.46
N ASP A 11 3.86 20.12 7.17
CA ASP A 11 4.83 19.28 7.87
C ASP A 11 4.19 18.23 8.77
N GLU A 12 3.08 18.59 9.42
CA GLU A 12 2.37 17.70 10.32
C GLU A 12 1.86 16.43 9.62
N LYS A 13 1.20 16.57 8.48
CA LYS A 13 0.72 15.43 7.69
C LYS A 13 1.87 14.57 7.22
N SER A 14 2.89 15.19 6.66
CA SER A 14 4.07 14.49 6.17
C SER A 14 4.74 13.70 7.28
N ARG A 15 4.96 14.31 8.44
CA ARG A 15 5.59 13.64 9.58
C ARG A 15 4.78 12.46 10.07
N TYR A 16 3.46 12.60 10.12
CA TYR A 16 2.57 11.51 10.53
C TYR A 16 2.68 10.32 9.58
N ILE A 17 2.60 10.58 8.28
CA ILE A 17 2.65 9.53 7.25
C ILE A 17 4.05 8.89 7.21
N LEU A 18 5.11 9.69 7.34
CA LEU A 18 6.48 9.17 7.40
C LEU A 18 6.68 8.25 8.61
N HIS A 19 6.12 8.61 9.74
CA HIS A 19 6.16 7.77 10.93
C HIS A 19 5.42 6.45 10.69
N TRP A 20 4.24 6.51 10.09
CA TRP A 20 3.48 5.31 9.72
C TRP A 20 4.29 4.40 8.79
N ILE A 21 4.90 4.95 7.76
CA ILE A 21 5.76 4.18 6.85
C ILE A 21 6.91 3.54 7.60
N SER A 22 7.52 4.26 8.54
CA SER A 22 8.62 3.71 9.34
C SER A 22 8.17 2.50 10.19
N GLN A 23 6.94 2.53 10.69
CA GLN A 23 6.37 1.39 11.42
C GLN A 23 6.12 0.19 10.50
N LEU A 24 5.66 0.44 9.28
CA LEU A 24 5.48 -0.63 8.28
C LEU A 24 6.81 -1.24 7.83
N SER A 25 7.88 -0.47 7.89
CA SER A 25 9.22 -0.89 7.45
C SER A 25 10.06 -1.49 8.56
N LYS A 26 9.60 -1.44 9.79
CA LYS A 26 10.34 -1.93 10.96
C LYS A 26 10.37 -3.46 10.96
N ILE A 27 11.56 -4.02 11.11
CA ILE A 27 11.74 -5.47 11.24
C ILE A 27 11.20 -5.95 12.59
N ARG A 28 10.41 -7.01 12.56
CA ARG A 28 9.71 -7.53 13.73
C ARG A 28 10.01 -9.01 13.94
N PRO A 29 10.53 -9.39 15.11
CA PRO A 29 10.76 -10.81 15.42
C PRO A 29 9.48 -11.65 15.35
N GLU A 30 8.35 -11.09 15.77
CA GLU A 30 7.05 -11.77 15.75
C GLU A 30 6.54 -12.05 14.33
N LEU A 31 7.15 -11.44 13.31
CA LEU A 31 6.84 -11.69 11.90
C LEU A 31 8.00 -12.41 11.19
N GLY A 32 8.76 -13.22 11.93
CA GLY A 32 9.86 -13.98 11.36
C GLY A 32 11.02 -13.10 10.88
N ASN A 33 11.24 -11.97 11.53
CA ASN A 33 12.24 -10.95 11.19
C ASN A 33 11.96 -10.24 9.85
N PHE A 34 10.71 -10.20 9.44
CA PHE A 34 10.25 -9.35 8.33
C PHE A 34 9.56 -8.11 8.87
N SER A 35 9.52 -7.07 8.05
CA SER A 35 8.64 -5.93 8.30
C SER A 35 7.21 -6.27 7.84
N ILE A 36 6.23 -5.45 8.21
CA ILE A 36 4.85 -5.59 7.73
C ILE A 36 4.82 -5.44 6.20
N CYS A 37 5.57 -4.48 5.68
CA CYS A 37 5.67 -4.22 4.25
C CYS A 37 7.14 -4.15 3.83
N PRO A 38 7.78 -5.28 3.48
CA PRO A 38 9.17 -5.27 3.03
C PRO A 38 9.41 -4.40 1.80
N TYR A 39 8.41 -4.26 0.93
CA TYR A 39 8.51 -3.40 -0.24
C TYR A 39 8.77 -1.94 0.16
N ALA A 40 8.17 -1.48 1.25
CA ALA A 40 8.35 -0.12 1.74
C ALA A 40 9.78 0.18 2.20
N SER A 41 10.55 -0.84 2.61
CA SER A 41 11.87 -0.64 3.21
C SER A 41 12.89 0.00 2.26
N GLY A 42 12.77 -0.20 0.95
CA GLY A 42 13.69 0.36 -0.03
C GLY A 42 13.03 1.24 -1.06
N ALA A 43 11.76 1.55 -0.89
CA ALA A 43 10.99 2.27 -1.90
C ALA A 43 11.23 3.77 -1.84
N ASN A 44 11.19 4.40 -3.01
CA ASN A 44 11.12 5.85 -3.12
C ASN A 44 9.66 6.28 -3.06
N PHE A 45 9.33 7.11 -2.09
CA PHE A 45 7.96 7.59 -1.87
C PHE A 45 7.79 9.03 -2.30
N SER A 46 6.61 9.34 -2.82
CA SER A 46 6.13 10.71 -2.94
C SER A 46 4.84 10.83 -2.13
N ILE A 47 4.76 11.83 -1.27
CA ILE A 47 3.57 12.13 -0.47
C ILE A 47 3.02 13.45 -0.95
N GLN A 48 1.75 13.49 -1.35
CA GLN A 48 1.14 14.71 -1.88
C GLN A 48 -0.34 14.79 -1.50
N ASP A 49 -0.84 16.02 -1.35
CA ASP A 49 -2.28 16.25 -1.27
C ASP A 49 -2.85 16.21 -2.68
N GLN A 50 -3.94 15.47 -2.88
CA GLN A 50 -4.59 15.40 -4.17
C GLN A 50 -6.06 15.02 -4.00
N LYS A 51 -6.93 15.59 -4.81
CA LYS A 51 -8.33 15.17 -4.84
C LYS A 51 -8.41 13.79 -5.53
N LEU A 52 -9.23 12.91 -4.96
CA LEU A 52 -9.30 11.52 -5.41
C LEU A 52 -9.51 11.39 -6.92
N HIS A 53 -10.51 12.07 -7.47
CA HIS A 53 -10.83 11.96 -8.89
C HIS A 53 -9.91 12.75 -9.83
N GLN A 54 -8.93 13.45 -9.28
CA GLN A 54 -7.91 14.16 -10.06
C GLN A 54 -6.57 13.41 -10.10
N ILE A 55 -6.50 12.25 -9.47
CA ILE A 55 -5.28 11.45 -9.44
C ILE A 55 -5.02 10.87 -10.82
N VAL A 56 -3.80 11.10 -11.32
CA VAL A 56 -3.31 10.54 -12.57
C VAL A 56 -2.10 9.68 -12.23
N PRO A 57 -2.12 8.38 -12.58
CA PRO A 57 -1.00 7.51 -12.26
C PRO A 57 0.25 7.87 -13.04
N ASN A 58 1.39 7.69 -12.40
CA ASN A 58 2.70 7.82 -13.04
C ASN A 58 3.71 6.90 -12.33
N CYS A 59 4.86 6.71 -12.93
CA CYS A 59 5.91 5.83 -12.43
C CYS A 59 7.18 6.58 -12.02
N ASN A 60 7.05 7.84 -11.65
CA ASN A 60 8.21 8.65 -11.22
C ASN A 60 8.75 8.22 -9.86
N PHE A 61 7.93 7.54 -9.07
CA PHE A 61 8.28 7.02 -7.75
C PHE A 61 7.80 5.58 -7.64
N ASP A 62 8.41 4.83 -6.72
CA ASP A 62 7.98 3.46 -6.45
C ASP A 62 6.57 3.42 -5.86
N VAL A 63 6.29 4.34 -4.95
CA VAL A 63 4.97 4.48 -4.34
C VAL A 63 4.60 5.95 -4.27
N ILE A 64 3.44 6.30 -4.79
CA ILE A 64 2.87 7.63 -4.64
C ILE A 64 1.73 7.55 -3.63
N ILE A 65 1.86 8.28 -2.54
CA ILE A 65 0.84 8.35 -1.50
C ILE A 65 0.08 9.66 -1.68
N ASN A 66 -1.17 9.54 -2.12
CA ASN A 66 -2.06 10.69 -2.24
C ASN A 66 -2.90 10.79 -0.97
N VAL A 67 -2.80 11.92 -0.28
CA VAL A 67 -3.69 12.24 0.82
C VAL A 67 -4.91 12.91 0.21
N VAL A 68 -6.03 12.21 0.27
CA VAL A 68 -7.27 12.66 -0.36
C VAL A 68 -8.18 13.33 0.65
N GLU A 69 -9.38 13.73 0.21
CA GLU A 69 -10.32 14.50 1.02
C GLU A 69 -10.67 13.80 2.34
N ASP A 70 -10.77 14.56 3.41
CA ASP A 70 -11.04 14.05 4.77
C ASP A 70 -12.46 13.48 4.93
N ASP A 71 -13.39 13.92 4.10
CA ASP A 71 -14.81 13.59 4.21
C ASP A 71 -15.25 12.41 3.32
N ILE A 72 -14.31 11.75 2.67
CA ILE A 72 -14.61 10.58 1.84
C ILE A 72 -14.99 9.41 2.73
N GLU A 73 -16.12 8.77 2.43
CA GLU A 73 -16.51 7.53 3.10
C GLU A 73 -15.68 6.35 2.61
N ALA A 74 -15.49 5.37 3.49
CA ALA A 74 -14.67 4.19 3.20
C ALA A 74 -15.13 3.46 1.94
N ASN A 75 -16.43 3.22 1.79
CA ASN A 75 -16.95 2.50 0.63
C ASN A 75 -16.63 3.24 -0.67
N PHE A 76 -16.77 4.56 -0.68
CA PHE A 76 -16.46 5.36 -1.86
C PHE A 76 -14.98 5.27 -2.22
N LEU A 77 -14.12 5.31 -1.21
CA LEU A 77 -12.68 5.21 -1.41
C LEU A 77 -12.27 3.84 -1.97
N TYR A 78 -12.83 2.77 -1.43
CA TYR A 78 -12.51 1.41 -1.89
C TYR A 78 -13.11 1.09 -3.25
N ASP A 79 -14.29 1.64 -3.58
CA ASP A 79 -14.85 1.52 -4.93
C ASP A 79 -13.95 2.21 -5.97
N ALA A 80 -13.37 3.34 -5.60
CA ALA A 80 -12.43 4.04 -6.47
C ALA A 80 -11.18 3.20 -6.76
N VAL A 81 -10.72 2.41 -5.80
CA VAL A 81 -9.60 1.47 -6.01
C VAL A 81 -9.92 0.52 -7.16
N ASP A 82 -11.10 -0.07 -7.15
CA ASP A 82 -11.52 -1.02 -8.19
C ASP A 82 -11.59 -0.33 -9.57
N ASP A 83 -12.14 0.88 -9.62
CA ASP A 83 -12.24 1.64 -10.86
C ASP A 83 -10.86 1.99 -11.44
N TYR A 84 -9.96 2.50 -10.59
CA TYR A 84 -8.62 2.83 -11.02
C TYR A 84 -7.82 1.60 -11.45
N ASN A 85 -7.95 0.50 -10.73
CA ASN A 85 -7.27 -0.74 -11.09
C ASN A 85 -7.75 -1.30 -12.43
N ARG A 86 -9.03 -1.15 -12.76
CA ARG A 86 -9.54 -1.54 -14.07
C ARG A 86 -9.08 -0.62 -15.20
N ASN A 87 -9.10 0.69 -14.94
CA ASN A 87 -8.80 1.68 -15.97
C ASN A 87 -7.30 1.84 -16.25
N TYR A 88 -6.45 1.48 -15.28
CA TYR A 88 -5.00 1.61 -15.37
C TYR A 88 -4.32 0.30 -14.98
N PRO A 89 -4.36 -0.70 -15.88
CA PRO A 89 -3.89 -2.05 -15.54
C PRO A 89 -2.39 -2.18 -15.26
N ASP A 90 -1.59 -1.20 -15.69
CA ASP A 90 -0.15 -1.20 -15.41
C ASP A 90 0.19 -0.75 -13.98
N TYR A 91 -0.82 -0.28 -13.26
CA TYR A 91 -0.66 0.21 -11.89
C TYR A 91 -1.48 -0.60 -10.92
N LYS A 92 -1.05 -0.63 -9.67
CA LYS A 92 -1.82 -1.18 -8.57
C LYS A 92 -2.18 -0.05 -7.64
N PHE A 93 -3.47 0.16 -7.44
CA PHE A 93 -4.00 1.13 -6.49
C PHE A 93 -4.44 0.41 -5.24
N ILE A 94 -4.12 0.99 -4.09
CA ILE A 94 -4.61 0.55 -2.79
C ILE A 94 -5.07 1.77 -2.02
N ALA A 95 -6.03 1.57 -1.12
CA ALA A 95 -6.50 2.64 -0.26
C ALA A 95 -6.32 2.27 1.20
N ASP A 96 -6.15 3.30 2.00
CA ASP A 96 -6.10 3.19 3.45
C ASP A 96 -6.96 4.30 4.04
N HIS A 97 -8.19 3.94 4.42
CA HIS A 97 -9.13 4.90 5.00
C HIS A 97 -8.76 5.20 6.46
N GLY A 98 -8.80 6.48 6.83
CA GLY A 98 -8.39 6.91 8.16
C GLY A 98 -9.16 6.30 9.32
N LYS A 99 -10.35 5.76 9.08
CA LYS A 99 -11.20 5.15 10.09
C LYS A 99 -11.24 3.62 10.03
N THR A 100 -10.57 3.03 9.04
CA THR A 100 -10.49 1.57 8.93
C THR A 100 -9.45 1.04 9.90
N ASN A 101 -9.72 -0.10 10.51
CA ASN A 101 -8.79 -0.76 11.42
C ASN A 101 -8.39 -2.12 10.84
N THR A 102 -7.10 -2.27 10.54
CA THR A 102 -6.54 -3.51 10.02
C THR A 102 -5.32 -3.91 10.84
N TYR A 103 -5.15 -5.21 11.04
CA TYR A 103 -4.07 -5.74 11.89
C TYR A 103 -3.45 -6.98 11.27
N ILE A 104 -2.14 -7.14 11.48
CA ILE A 104 -1.41 -8.38 11.22
C ILE A 104 -0.71 -8.76 12.51
N GLN A 105 -1.01 -9.94 13.05
CA GLN A 105 -0.44 -10.43 14.32
C GLN A 105 -0.58 -9.40 15.45
N GLY A 106 -1.75 -8.73 15.51
CA GLY A 106 -2.03 -7.72 16.53
C GLY A 106 -1.39 -6.36 16.28
N ILE A 107 -0.66 -6.20 15.19
CA ILE A 107 0.00 -4.94 14.82
C ILE A 107 -0.90 -4.18 13.86
N GLN A 108 -1.23 -2.94 14.18
CA GLN A 108 -2.05 -2.09 13.32
C GLN A 108 -1.30 -1.75 12.02
N THR A 109 -1.94 -1.99 10.88
CA THR A 109 -1.34 -1.77 9.57
C THR A 109 -1.84 -0.50 8.88
N ASN A 110 -3.03 -0.02 9.23
CA ASN A 110 -3.56 1.24 8.67
C ASN A 110 -3.03 2.46 9.43
N ASN A 111 -3.05 3.62 8.78
CA ASN A 111 -2.53 4.84 9.39
C ASN A 111 -3.43 5.40 10.51
N GLY A 112 -4.74 5.17 10.44
CA GLY A 112 -5.67 5.53 11.49
C GLY A 112 -6.05 7.00 11.56
N LYS A 113 -5.67 7.82 10.59
CA LYS A 113 -5.93 9.26 10.63
C LYS A 113 -6.35 9.86 9.30
N TYR A 114 -5.59 9.61 8.24
CA TYR A 114 -5.81 10.23 6.93
C TYR A 114 -6.35 9.23 5.93
N ASN A 115 -7.11 9.71 4.95
CA ASN A 115 -7.55 8.90 3.83
C ASN A 115 -6.47 8.90 2.77
N LEU A 116 -5.90 7.74 2.49
CA LEU A 116 -4.78 7.60 1.57
C LEU A 116 -5.19 6.78 0.36
N PHE A 117 -4.69 7.20 -0.80
CA PHE A 117 -4.86 6.49 -2.05
C PHE A 117 -3.48 6.30 -2.68
N LEU A 118 -3.00 5.06 -2.68
CA LEU A 118 -1.64 4.75 -3.08
C LEU A 118 -1.61 4.23 -4.50
N CYS A 119 -0.60 4.65 -5.25
CA CYS A 119 -0.35 4.22 -6.62
C CYS A 119 1.04 3.60 -6.71
N GLN A 120 1.13 2.40 -7.26
CA GLN A 120 2.37 1.65 -7.40
C GLN A 120 2.44 1.03 -8.79
N SER A 121 3.65 0.69 -9.25
CA SER A 121 3.81 -0.13 -10.44
C SER A 121 3.32 -1.54 -10.13
N ARG A 122 2.34 -2.03 -10.90
CA ARG A 122 1.83 -3.40 -10.72
C ARG A 122 2.92 -4.44 -10.93
N ASN A 123 3.73 -4.24 -11.96
CA ASN A 123 4.79 -5.18 -12.29
C ASN A 123 5.83 -5.30 -11.19
N GLU A 124 6.30 -4.17 -10.66
CA GLU A 124 7.28 -4.16 -9.58
C GLU A 124 6.72 -4.76 -8.30
N LEU A 125 5.47 -4.45 -7.97
CA LEU A 125 4.82 -4.98 -6.80
C LEU A 125 4.63 -6.50 -6.92
N THR A 126 4.19 -6.98 -8.08
CA THR A 126 4.02 -8.40 -8.33
C THR A 126 5.34 -9.15 -8.21
N GLU A 127 6.41 -8.61 -8.77
CA GLU A 127 7.74 -9.22 -8.65
C GLU A 127 8.22 -9.26 -7.20
N ALA A 128 7.99 -8.20 -6.44
CA ALA A 128 8.33 -8.15 -5.02
C ALA A 128 7.55 -9.22 -4.24
N ARG A 129 6.26 -9.36 -4.51
CA ARG A 129 5.40 -10.36 -3.86
C ARG A 129 5.81 -11.79 -4.21
N LYS A 130 6.21 -12.04 -5.45
CA LYS A 130 6.74 -13.35 -5.86
C LYS A 130 7.98 -13.73 -5.07
N LYS A 131 8.87 -12.79 -4.85
CA LYS A 131 10.06 -13.04 -4.04
C LYS A 131 9.69 -13.35 -2.60
N LEU A 132 8.75 -12.62 -2.02
CA LEU A 132 8.29 -12.84 -0.66
C LEU A 132 7.56 -14.19 -0.51
N ALA A 133 6.82 -14.60 -1.53
CA ALA A 133 6.10 -15.88 -1.52
C ALA A 133 7.03 -17.09 -1.45
N LYS A 134 8.28 -16.92 -1.87
CA LYS A 134 9.30 -17.97 -1.76
C LYS A 134 9.95 -18.04 -0.38
N THR A 135 9.61 -17.14 0.51
CA THR A 135 10.06 -17.10 1.90
C THR A 135 8.89 -17.49 2.82
N ASN A 136 9.12 -17.43 4.12
CA ASN A 136 8.04 -17.65 5.09
C ASN A 136 7.32 -16.37 5.51
N TYR A 137 7.48 -15.28 4.77
CA TYR A 137 6.87 -13.99 5.09
C TYR A 137 5.35 -14.10 5.25
N TYR A 138 4.67 -14.74 4.29
CA TYR A 138 3.20 -14.84 4.31
C TYR A 138 2.66 -15.84 5.31
N ASP A 139 3.50 -16.63 5.97
CA ASP A 139 3.06 -17.57 7.02
C ASP A 139 2.41 -16.87 8.21
N TYR A 140 2.71 -15.58 8.41
CA TYR A 140 2.20 -14.77 9.50
C TYR A 140 0.93 -14.00 9.15
N TRP A 141 0.45 -14.12 7.92
CA TRP A 141 -0.73 -13.42 7.45
C TRP A 141 -1.99 -14.24 7.70
N ASP A 142 -3.11 -13.56 7.95
CA ASP A 142 -4.42 -14.20 7.93
C ASP A 142 -4.68 -14.77 6.53
N LYS A 143 -5.14 -16.02 6.45
CA LYS A 143 -5.28 -16.72 5.17
C LYS A 143 -6.30 -16.07 4.25
N ASN A 144 -7.40 -15.56 4.81
CA ASN A 144 -8.42 -14.90 3.98
C ASN A 144 -7.92 -13.58 3.44
N TYR A 145 -7.22 -12.81 4.27
CA TYR A 145 -6.64 -11.55 3.82
C TYR A 145 -5.54 -11.78 2.80
N LEU A 146 -4.70 -12.77 3.01
CA LEU A 146 -3.67 -13.16 2.06
C LEU A 146 -4.27 -13.50 0.70
N LYS A 147 -5.35 -14.26 0.69
CA LYS A 147 -6.05 -14.61 -0.54
C LYS A 147 -6.56 -13.39 -1.27
N GLU A 148 -7.20 -12.44 -0.56
CA GLU A 148 -7.66 -11.19 -1.15
C GLU A 148 -6.52 -10.41 -1.81
N VAL A 149 -5.40 -10.29 -1.12
CA VAL A 149 -4.23 -9.55 -1.61
C VAL A 149 -3.63 -10.22 -2.83
N LEU A 150 -3.47 -11.53 -2.81
CA LEU A 150 -2.80 -12.28 -3.88
C LEU A 150 -3.70 -12.59 -5.08
N GLU A 151 -5.01 -12.57 -4.92
CA GLU A 151 -5.94 -12.74 -6.05
C GLU A 151 -5.72 -11.68 -7.12
N ASP A 152 -5.42 -10.45 -6.70
CA ASP A 152 -5.12 -9.38 -7.62
C ASP A 152 -3.74 -9.52 -8.27
N ASP A 153 -2.86 -10.35 -7.69
CA ASP A 153 -1.52 -10.64 -8.21
C ASP A 153 -1.49 -12.04 -8.79
N TYR A 154 -2.19 -12.15 -9.85
CA TYR A 154 -2.47 -13.37 -10.58
C TYR A 154 -1.29 -14.31 -10.75
N GLY A 155 -0.10 -13.78 -11.04
CA GLY A 155 1.10 -14.59 -11.23
C GLY A 155 1.58 -15.28 -9.97
N ILE A 156 1.32 -14.74 -8.79
CA ILE A 156 1.75 -15.34 -7.53
C ILE A 156 0.90 -16.57 -7.20
N ILE A 157 -0.42 -16.46 -7.36
CA ILE A 157 -1.34 -17.57 -7.11
C ILE A 157 -1.07 -18.72 -8.06
N ASN A 158 -0.87 -18.43 -9.36
CA ASN A 158 -0.56 -19.43 -10.35
C ASN A 158 0.77 -20.12 -10.08
N ASP A 159 1.79 -19.39 -9.62
CA ASP A 159 3.07 -19.98 -9.25
C ASP A 159 2.93 -20.96 -8.08
N GLU A 160 2.07 -20.66 -7.12
CA GLU A 160 1.80 -21.56 -6.00
C GLU A 160 1.07 -22.82 -6.44
N GLU A 161 0.16 -22.73 -7.36
CA GLU A 161 -0.59 -23.87 -7.89
C GLU A 161 0.29 -24.84 -8.69
N THR A 162 1.36 -24.35 -9.27
CA THR A 162 2.27 -25.15 -10.10
C THR A 162 3.39 -25.82 -9.33
N ARG A 163 3.48 -25.61 -8.04
CA ARG A 163 4.53 -26.20 -7.21
C ARG A 163 4.24 -27.65 -6.80
#